data_6567ea966b2c83013a430ad00a808fe4
#
_entry.id   6567ea966b2c83013a430ad00a808fe4
#
_cell.length_a   1.000
_cell.length_b   1.000
_cell.length_c   1.000
_cell.angle_alpha   90.00
_cell.angle_beta   90.00
_cell.angle_gamma   90.00
#
_symmetry.space_group_name_H-M   'P 1'
#
loop_
_entity.id
_entity.type
_entity.pdbx_description
1 polymer ?
#
loop_
_entity_poly.entity_id
_entity_poly.type
_entity_poly.pdbx_seq_one_letter_code
_entity_poly.pdbx_strand_id
1 'polypeptide(L)'
;MKHLLTLLAAAVLCAFSAFAQNDNADNIVGKYLSGTGKDAYKVNITKQSDGTYRCQIFWVADPLDENGKPSLDTKNPDKSLRNTPIDKVVLFSGLKYDPEKKHWSDAKIYDPNRGIKVKVTISFDNPKTLKVRGTVLGIGETVTWTRL
;
A
#
# COMPACT_ATOMS: atom_id res chain seq x y z
N MET A 1 3.17 30.72 -27.36
CA MET A 1 4.29 29.76 -27.47
C MET A 1 5.12 29.64 -26.18
N LYS A 2 5.43 30.71 -25.48
CA LYS A 2 6.22 30.64 -24.22
C LYS A 2 5.55 29.83 -23.09
N HIS A 3 4.22 29.82 -23.03
CA HIS A 3 3.47 29.08 -21.99
C HIS A 3 3.37 27.56 -22.28
N LEU A 4 3.45 27.13 -23.53
CA LEU A 4 3.40 25.72 -23.91
C LEU A 4 4.71 24.99 -23.52
N LEU A 5 5.85 25.67 -23.66
CA LEU A 5 7.15 25.11 -23.27
C LEU A 5 7.27 24.94 -21.74
N THR A 6 6.68 25.84 -20.96
CA THR A 6 6.72 25.77 -19.48
C THR A 6 5.87 24.61 -18.95
N LEU A 7 4.72 24.34 -19.57
CA LEU A 7 3.87 23.19 -19.21
C LEU A 7 4.52 21.83 -19.55
N LEU A 8 5.22 21.76 -20.69
CA LEU A 8 5.92 20.54 -21.10
C LEU A 8 7.10 20.24 -20.15
N ALA A 9 7.85 21.27 -19.73
CA ALA A 9 8.95 21.13 -18.79
C ALA A 9 8.49 20.66 -17.40
N ALA A 10 7.35 21.15 -16.91
CA ALA A 10 6.77 20.72 -15.64
C ALA A 10 6.28 19.26 -15.68
N ALA A 11 5.68 18.82 -16.77
CA ALA A 11 5.25 17.44 -16.96
C ALA A 11 6.43 16.46 -17.03
N VAL A 12 7.51 16.84 -17.69
CA VAL A 12 8.74 16.06 -17.78
C VAL A 12 9.44 15.95 -16.42
N LEU A 13 9.49 17.04 -15.63
CA LEU A 13 10.04 17.03 -14.27
C LEU A 13 9.25 16.09 -13.32
N CYS A 14 7.92 16.07 -13.41
CA CYS A 14 7.09 15.16 -12.61
C CYS A 14 7.33 13.68 -12.97
N ALA A 15 7.51 13.37 -14.25
CA ALA A 15 7.81 12.01 -14.70
C ALA A 15 9.18 11.53 -14.22
N PHE A 16 10.21 12.37 -14.27
CA PHE A 16 11.55 12.05 -13.74
C PHE A 16 11.52 11.80 -12.23
N SER A 17 10.74 12.56 -11.46
CA SER A 17 10.60 12.38 -10.00
C SER A 17 9.96 11.05 -9.64
N ALA A 18 8.95 10.57 -10.39
CA ALA A 18 8.33 9.28 -10.17
C ALA A 18 9.32 8.12 -10.44
N PHE A 19 10.09 8.20 -11.50
CA PHE A 19 11.13 7.20 -11.80
C PHE A 19 12.20 7.16 -10.71
N ALA A 20 12.65 8.29 -10.19
CA ALA A 20 13.63 8.36 -9.11
C ALA A 20 13.14 7.67 -7.82
N GLN A 21 11.84 7.79 -7.48
CA GLN A 21 11.26 7.10 -6.31
C GLN A 21 11.26 5.58 -6.48
N ASN A 22 11.13 5.07 -7.70
CA ASN A 22 11.16 3.64 -7.99
C ASN A 22 12.59 3.07 -8.15
N ASP A 23 13.62 3.90 -8.11
CA ASP A 23 15.02 3.49 -8.30
C ASP A 23 15.70 2.99 -7.01
N ASN A 24 15.11 3.21 -5.85
CA ASN A 24 15.65 2.78 -4.56
C ASN A 24 14.62 1.99 -3.77
N ALA A 25 14.99 0.76 -3.41
CA ALA A 25 14.14 -0.17 -2.68
C ALA A 25 13.58 0.40 -1.37
N ASP A 26 14.38 1.16 -0.62
CA ASP A 26 14.00 1.68 0.70
C ASP A 26 13.09 2.90 0.64
N ASN A 27 12.87 3.47 -0.53
CA ASN A 27 11.95 4.60 -0.70
C ASN A 27 10.50 4.25 -0.34
N ILE A 28 10.12 2.96 -0.40
CA ILE A 28 8.78 2.51 0.01
C ILE A 28 8.54 2.62 1.52
N VAL A 29 9.61 2.63 2.33
CA VAL A 29 9.50 2.71 3.80
C VAL A 29 8.85 4.02 4.21
N GLY A 30 7.82 3.93 5.03
CA GLY A 30 7.10 5.11 5.52
C GLY A 30 5.65 4.83 5.85
N LYS A 31 4.92 5.89 6.13
CA LYS A 31 3.50 5.86 6.51
C LYS A 31 2.66 6.43 5.39
N TYR A 32 1.50 5.82 5.17
CA TYR A 32 0.60 6.15 4.06
C TYR A 32 -0.85 6.16 4.52
N LEU A 33 -1.65 6.98 3.84
CA LEU A 33 -3.10 7.03 3.97
C LEU A 33 -3.75 6.43 2.71
N SER A 34 -4.77 5.62 2.90
CA SER A 34 -5.66 5.13 1.84
C SER A 34 -7.12 5.26 2.24
N GLY A 35 -7.99 5.33 1.25
CA GLY A 35 -9.42 5.47 1.45
C GLY A 35 -9.85 6.87 1.87
N THR A 36 -11.15 7.03 2.05
CA THR A 36 -11.78 8.29 2.46
C THR A 36 -12.92 8.02 3.46
N GLY A 37 -13.27 9.03 4.26
CA GLY A 37 -14.36 8.92 5.22
C GLY A 37 -14.17 7.75 6.19
N LYS A 38 -15.20 6.94 6.36
CA LYS A 38 -15.18 5.77 7.26
C LYS A 38 -14.29 4.63 6.79
N ASP A 39 -13.99 4.60 5.49
CA ASP A 39 -13.14 3.55 4.89
C ASP A 39 -11.65 3.93 4.89
N ALA A 40 -11.31 5.10 5.43
CA ALA A 40 -9.92 5.54 5.49
C ALA A 40 -9.13 4.73 6.51
N TYR A 41 -7.90 4.38 6.13
CA TYR A 41 -6.94 3.70 7.00
C TYR A 41 -5.52 4.18 6.73
N LYS A 42 -4.66 4.04 7.74
CA LYS A 42 -3.24 4.38 7.66
C LYS A 42 -2.39 3.14 7.88
N VAL A 43 -1.35 3.03 7.07
CA VAL A 43 -0.41 1.91 7.09
C VAL A 43 1.01 2.38 7.32
N ASN A 44 1.81 1.50 7.91
CA ASN A 44 3.25 1.69 8.07
C ASN A 44 3.98 0.57 7.32
N ILE A 45 4.84 0.95 6.38
CA ILE A 45 5.74 0.02 5.67
C ILE A 45 7.11 0.09 6.32
N THR A 46 7.62 -1.06 6.75
CA THR A 46 8.93 -1.20 7.40
C THR A 46 9.80 -2.21 6.67
N LYS A 47 11.11 -2.01 6.70
CA LYS A 47 12.08 -2.98 6.21
C LYS A 47 12.34 -4.04 7.28
N GLN A 48 12.34 -5.31 6.87
CA GLN A 48 12.63 -6.43 7.72
C GLN A 48 14.14 -6.77 7.69
N SER A 49 14.61 -7.56 8.66
CA SER A 49 16.01 -7.97 8.77
C SER A 49 16.50 -8.79 7.56
N ASP A 50 15.60 -9.49 6.85
CA ASP A 50 15.90 -10.24 5.64
C ASP A 50 15.91 -9.38 4.35
N GLY A 51 15.75 -8.06 4.48
CA GLY A 51 15.72 -7.12 3.37
C GLY A 51 14.36 -6.98 2.66
N THR A 52 13.35 -7.73 3.08
CA THR A 52 11.97 -7.59 2.58
C THR A 52 11.21 -6.51 3.32
N TYR A 53 9.99 -6.23 2.86
CA TYR A 53 9.15 -5.19 3.44
C TYR A 53 7.87 -5.77 4.00
N ARG A 54 7.40 -5.18 5.10
CA ARG A 54 6.18 -5.53 5.83
C ARG A 54 5.29 -4.30 5.95
N CYS A 55 3.99 -4.49 5.80
CA CYS A 55 3.00 -3.44 5.94
C CYS A 55 1.98 -3.81 7.02
N GLN A 56 1.72 -2.89 7.91
CA GLN A 56 0.74 -3.05 8.98
C GLN A 56 -0.14 -1.82 9.09
N ILE A 57 -1.44 -2.03 9.28
CA ILE A 57 -2.39 -0.97 9.64
C ILE A 57 -2.04 -0.48 11.05
N PHE A 58 -2.05 0.83 11.28
CA PHE A 58 -1.87 1.42 12.60
C PHE A 58 -3.00 2.39 13.00
N TRP A 59 -3.91 2.67 12.07
CA TRP A 59 -5.08 3.49 12.32
C TRP A 59 -6.16 3.19 11.29
N VAL A 60 -7.42 3.21 11.71
CA VAL A 60 -8.62 3.17 10.86
C VAL A 60 -9.59 4.27 11.29
N ALA A 61 -10.36 4.80 10.35
CA ALA A 61 -11.30 5.89 10.64
C ALA A 61 -12.50 5.40 11.49
N ASP A 62 -12.91 4.16 11.32
CA ASP A 62 -14.03 3.54 12.04
C ASP A 62 -13.55 2.26 12.75
N PRO A 63 -12.96 2.40 13.97
CA PRO A 63 -12.31 1.29 14.66
C PRO A 63 -13.27 0.42 15.47
N LEU A 64 -14.55 0.81 15.61
CA LEU A 64 -15.50 0.14 16.49
C LEU A 64 -16.55 -0.62 15.69
N ASP A 65 -17.02 -1.72 16.28
CA ASP A 65 -18.18 -2.45 15.79
C ASP A 65 -19.51 -1.79 16.22
N GLU A 66 -20.63 -2.36 15.81
CA GLU A 66 -21.98 -1.89 16.14
C GLU A 66 -22.29 -1.88 17.66
N ASN A 67 -21.51 -2.63 18.45
CA ASN A 67 -21.64 -2.72 19.90
C ASN A 67 -20.66 -1.77 20.64
N GLY A 68 -19.92 -0.92 19.91
CA GLY A 68 -18.93 0.00 20.47
C GLY A 68 -17.65 -0.67 20.94
N LYS A 69 -17.39 -1.91 20.53
CA LYS A 69 -16.15 -2.66 20.81
C LYS A 69 -15.18 -2.56 19.62
N PRO A 70 -13.87 -2.75 19.83
CA PRO A 70 -12.92 -2.78 18.72
C PRO A 70 -13.33 -3.81 17.66
N SER A 71 -13.42 -3.37 16.41
CA SER A 71 -13.62 -4.27 15.28
C SER A 71 -12.44 -5.22 15.13
N LEU A 72 -12.72 -6.50 14.92
CA LEU A 72 -11.73 -7.56 14.81
C LEU A 72 -11.67 -8.10 13.39
N ASP A 73 -10.54 -8.71 13.04
CA ASP A 73 -10.28 -9.33 11.74
C ASP A 73 -10.92 -10.72 11.63
N THR A 74 -12.25 -10.77 11.79
CA THR A 74 -13.02 -12.01 11.92
C THR A 74 -13.03 -12.88 10.65
N LYS A 75 -12.73 -12.29 9.48
CA LYS A 75 -12.69 -12.99 8.20
C LYS A 75 -11.32 -13.56 7.86
N ASN A 76 -10.31 -13.39 8.74
CA ASN A 76 -8.96 -13.88 8.47
C ASN A 76 -8.99 -15.39 8.21
N PRO A 77 -8.40 -15.88 7.12
CA PRO A 77 -8.31 -17.32 6.85
C PRO A 77 -7.49 -18.06 7.92
N ASP A 78 -6.52 -17.40 8.53
CA ASP A 78 -5.83 -17.90 9.72
C ASP A 78 -6.67 -17.63 10.96
N LYS A 79 -7.24 -18.70 11.53
CA LYS A 79 -8.10 -18.62 12.71
C LYS A 79 -7.44 -17.99 13.92
N SER A 80 -6.11 -18.13 14.07
CA SER A 80 -5.34 -17.56 15.17
C SER A 80 -5.26 -16.04 15.13
N LEU A 81 -5.52 -15.42 13.97
CA LEU A 81 -5.49 -13.98 13.74
C LEU A 81 -6.86 -13.29 13.82
N ARG A 82 -7.95 -14.04 13.96
CA ARG A 82 -9.32 -13.50 13.93
C ARG A 82 -9.68 -12.58 15.12
N ASN A 83 -8.90 -12.62 16.18
CA ASN A 83 -9.05 -11.72 17.33
C ASN A 83 -8.14 -10.48 17.25
N THR A 84 -7.45 -10.29 16.14
CA THR A 84 -6.62 -9.10 15.89
C THR A 84 -7.51 -7.89 15.68
N PRO A 85 -7.31 -6.78 16.43
CA PRO A 85 -7.99 -5.51 16.13
C PRO A 85 -7.68 -5.05 14.72
N ILE A 86 -8.68 -4.50 14.02
CA ILE A 86 -8.55 -4.13 12.61
C ILE A 86 -7.46 -3.09 12.36
N ASP A 87 -7.18 -2.23 13.34
CA ASP A 87 -6.13 -1.22 13.30
C ASP A 87 -4.71 -1.78 13.58
N LYS A 88 -4.57 -3.10 13.68
CA LYS A 88 -3.29 -3.80 13.90
C LYS A 88 -3.03 -4.90 12.87
N VAL A 89 -3.89 -5.03 11.88
CA VAL A 89 -3.79 -6.08 10.85
C VAL A 89 -2.53 -5.88 9.99
N VAL A 90 -1.81 -6.96 9.76
CA VAL A 90 -0.69 -7.00 8.81
C VAL A 90 -1.26 -7.25 7.42
N LEU A 91 -1.03 -6.32 6.49
CA LEU A 91 -1.53 -6.43 5.12
C LEU A 91 -0.62 -7.28 4.24
N PHE A 92 0.68 -7.14 4.37
CA PHE A 92 1.65 -8.02 3.71
C PHE A 92 2.96 -8.10 4.49
N SER A 93 3.69 -9.16 4.20
CA SER A 93 5.06 -9.39 4.66
C SER A 93 5.83 -10.08 3.54
N GLY A 94 7.17 -9.95 3.54
CA GLY A 94 8.01 -10.58 2.55
C GLY A 94 7.96 -9.92 1.16
N LEU A 95 7.48 -8.70 1.04
CA LEU A 95 7.47 -7.95 -0.22
C LEU A 95 8.92 -7.64 -0.64
N LYS A 96 9.24 -7.92 -1.90
CA LYS A 96 10.58 -7.77 -2.46
C LYS A 96 10.63 -6.66 -3.49
N TYR A 97 11.77 -5.98 -3.56
CA TYR A 97 12.05 -5.02 -4.62
C TYR A 97 12.68 -5.72 -5.83
N ASP A 98 12.17 -5.42 -7.01
CA ASP A 98 12.72 -5.85 -8.30
C ASP A 98 13.43 -4.65 -8.97
N PRO A 99 14.78 -4.65 -9.01
CA PRO A 99 15.53 -3.51 -9.57
C PRO A 99 15.43 -3.38 -11.10
N GLU A 100 15.09 -4.47 -11.80
CA GLU A 100 14.91 -4.44 -13.25
C GLU A 100 13.57 -3.80 -13.61
N LYS A 101 12.51 -4.23 -12.93
CA LYS A 101 11.14 -3.72 -13.14
C LYS A 101 10.86 -2.44 -12.37
N LYS A 102 11.72 -2.08 -11.42
CA LYS A 102 11.59 -0.88 -10.57
C LYS A 102 10.24 -0.83 -9.86
N HIS A 103 9.89 -1.96 -9.25
CA HIS A 103 8.68 -2.10 -8.45
C HIS A 103 8.89 -3.08 -7.30
N TRP A 104 7.93 -3.12 -6.37
CA TRP A 104 7.88 -4.09 -5.29
C TRP A 104 6.82 -5.14 -5.57
N SER A 105 7.16 -6.41 -5.40
CA SER A 105 6.29 -7.55 -5.72
C SER A 105 6.69 -8.81 -4.93
N ASP A 106 6.25 -9.97 -5.40
CA ASP A 106 6.58 -11.29 -4.85
C ASP A 106 6.02 -11.52 -3.44
N ALA A 107 4.86 -10.89 -3.17
CA ALA A 107 4.09 -11.11 -1.95
C ALA A 107 2.60 -11.10 -2.27
N LYS A 108 1.79 -11.41 -1.26
CA LYS A 108 0.33 -11.27 -1.31
C LYS A 108 -0.10 -10.20 -0.32
N ILE A 109 -1.05 -9.35 -0.73
CA ILE A 109 -1.71 -8.41 0.15
C ILE A 109 -3.01 -9.02 0.66
N TYR A 110 -3.26 -8.86 1.94
CA TYR A 110 -4.47 -9.30 2.61
C TYR A 110 -5.53 -8.18 2.59
N ASP A 111 -6.76 -8.55 2.23
CA ASP A 111 -7.93 -7.69 2.32
C ASP A 111 -8.82 -8.16 3.47
N PRO A 112 -8.84 -7.46 4.61
CA PRO A 112 -9.63 -7.88 5.76
C PRO A 112 -11.13 -7.76 5.54
N ASN A 113 -11.60 -6.91 4.63
CA ASN A 113 -13.03 -6.78 4.33
C ASN A 113 -13.58 -8.01 3.61
N ARG A 114 -12.77 -8.64 2.77
CA ARG A 114 -13.11 -9.84 2.01
C ARG A 114 -12.53 -11.13 2.61
N GLY A 115 -11.53 -11.03 3.49
CA GLY A 115 -10.85 -12.18 4.08
C GLY A 115 -10.03 -12.97 3.07
N ILE A 116 -9.44 -12.30 2.05
CA ILE A 116 -8.69 -12.92 0.96
C ILE A 116 -7.29 -12.33 0.83
N LYS A 117 -6.37 -13.12 0.28
CA LYS A 117 -5.02 -12.68 -0.09
C LYS A 117 -4.87 -12.73 -1.60
N VAL A 118 -4.34 -11.65 -2.18
CA VAL A 118 -4.12 -11.52 -3.62
C VAL A 118 -2.68 -11.13 -3.89
N LYS A 119 -2.14 -11.51 -5.06
CA LYS A 119 -0.81 -11.06 -5.47
C LYS A 119 -0.78 -9.54 -5.52
N VAL A 120 0.33 -8.93 -5.07
CA VAL A 120 0.48 -7.48 -5.04
C VAL A 120 1.70 -7.02 -5.83
N THR A 121 1.53 -5.92 -6.53
CA THR A 121 2.61 -5.15 -7.15
C THR A 121 2.44 -3.68 -6.74
N ILE A 122 3.51 -3.07 -6.27
CA ILE A 122 3.51 -1.69 -5.79
C ILE A 122 4.57 -0.89 -6.56
N SER A 123 4.21 0.32 -6.94
CA SER A 123 5.14 1.29 -7.53
C SER A 123 4.71 2.71 -7.17
N PHE A 124 5.65 3.66 -7.17
CA PHE A 124 5.30 5.08 -7.07
C PHE A 124 4.72 5.58 -8.39
N ASP A 125 3.62 6.31 -8.30
CA ASP A 125 3.02 7.07 -9.40
C ASP A 125 3.60 8.49 -9.47
N ASN A 126 3.92 9.04 -8.30
CA ASN A 126 4.62 10.29 -8.08
C ASN A 126 5.31 10.22 -6.70
N PRO A 127 6.13 11.20 -6.28
CA PRO A 127 6.90 11.11 -5.04
C PRO A 127 6.11 10.87 -3.76
N LYS A 128 4.81 11.15 -3.79
CA LYS A 128 3.91 11.04 -2.61
C LYS A 128 2.85 9.95 -2.75
N THR A 129 2.72 9.32 -3.90
CA THR A 129 1.61 8.39 -4.16
C THR A 129 2.12 7.03 -4.63
N LEU A 130 1.76 5.99 -3.88
CA LEU A 130 1.94 4.60 -4.28
C LEU A 130 0.70 4.12 -5.03
N LYS A 131 0.91 3.41 -6.12
CA LYS A 131 -0.08 2.51 -6.75
C LYS A 131 0.10 1.12 -6.18
N VAL A 132 -0.94 0.62 -5.53
CA VAL A 132 -0.99 -0.73 -4.96
C VAL A 132 -1.96 -1.55 -5.77
N ARG A 133 -1.44 -2.47 -6.58
CA ARG A 133 -2.23 -3.31 -7.47
C ARG A 133 -2.33 -4.73 -6.92
N GLY A 134 -3.55 -5.14 -6.57
CA GLY A 134 -3.89 -6.52 -6.25
C GLY A 134 -4.37 -7.27 -7.49
N THR A 135 -3.98 -8.53 -7.67
CA THR A 135 -4.34 -9.35 -8.84
C THR A 135 -4.75 -10.75 -8.44
N VAL A 136 -5.92 -11.18 -8.94
CA VAL A 136 -6.45 -12.54 -8.85
C VAL A 136 -6.83 -13.01 -10.25
N LEU A 137 -6.32 -14.17 -10.68
CA LEU A 137 -6.63 -14.77 -11.98
C LEU A 137 -6.49 -13.79 -13.16
N GLY A 138 -5.47 -12.92 -13.13
CA GLY A 138 -5.21 -11.93 -14.17
C GLY A 138 -6.07 -10.66 -14.11
N ILE A 139 -7.09 -10.62 -13.24
CA ILE A 139 -7.92 -9.44 -13.00
C ILE A 139 -7.33 -8.67 -11.81
N GLY A 140 -7.08 -7.37 -11.99
CA GLY A 140 -6.47 -6.52 -10.98
C GLY A 140 -7.28 -5.30 -10.63
N GLU A 141 -7.20 -4.92 -9.36
CA GLU A 141 -7.67 -3.63 -8.83
C GLU A 141 -6.48 -2.83 -8.33
N THR A 142 -6.50 -1.53 -8.58
CA THR A 142 -5.47 -0.60 -8.11
C THR A 142 -6.07 0.39 -7.13
N VAL A 143 -5.46 0.49 -5.97
CA VAL A 143 -5.74 1.55 -5.00
C VAL A 143 -4.51 2.44 -4.86
N THR A 144 -4.71 3.67 -4.43
CA THR A 144 -3.64 4.63 -4.20
C THR A 144 -3.42 4.85 -2.72
N TRP A 145 -2.17 4.89 -2.31
CA TRP A 145 -1.75 5.24 -0.95
C TRP A 145 -0.93 6.53 -1.00
N THR A 146 -1.37 7.53 -0.26
CA THR A 146 -0.69 8.83 -0.20
C THR A 146 0.23 8.88 1.01
N ARG A 147 1.48 9.25 0.80
CA ARG A 147 2.48 9.41 1.87
C ARG A 147 2.05 10.49 2.86
N LEU A 148 2.15 10.18 4.13
CA LEU A 148 1.90 11.11 5.24
C LEU A 148 3.11 12.00 5.53
#